data_bf8fb5e89d87dc9a0d279829945ed4b2
#
_entry.id   bf8fb5e89d87dc9a0d279829945ed4b2
#
_cell.length_a   1.000
_cell.length_b   1.000
_cell.length_c   1.000
_cell.angle_alpha   90.00
_cell.angle_beta   90.00
_cell.angle_gamma   90.00
#
_symmetry.space_group_name_H-M   'P 1'
#
loop_
_entity.id
_entity.type
_entity.pdbx_description
1 polymer ?
#
loop_
_entity_poly.entity_id
_entity_poly.type
_entity_poly.pdbx_seq_one_letter_code
_entity_poly.pdbx_strand_id
1 'polypeptide(L)'
;MSFSRLILQICLLTAYVSPCLLTFIDVYIQFFGSKFLKSNYGSLNEEDFSCRLDMDINEVLSVTEKFPLPTMAYRLAGEEERLDFYKTLVEYLELTEHTTGVELELGHWNTEWGKVLDRVRTYGPSIDNLRPNYFRYRTLRLDGEFVFTNDPFFEHHAYVIFLRLLFSKYLSGQNKIVDLGCGSGTSLFLLDQMKIGTELIGADCIEEAQETVNIIGRATTSNIRGLPFNMKTLEGGEALNLAGAAVITLHSMEQLGKDYHNLLDFLIAAGPSLVLHLEPIEEFYDSARLFDKLALTHHRQRGYLTGYLTKIRKLAAEKRIEIFAEKRLEFGSTWHEAYSLIVWRPI
;
A
#
# COMPACT_ATOMS: atom_id res chain seq x y z
N MET A 1 30.87 -32.80 -1.55
CA MET A 1 30.26 -33.50 -0.38
C MET A 1 29.19 -32.57 0.18
N SER A 2 27.94 -32.97 0.21
CA SER A 2 26.86 -32.06 0.67
C SER A 2 26.97 -31.82 2.19
N PHE A 3 26.69 -30.59 2.60
CA PHE A 3 26.74 -30.11 3.99
C PHE A 3 25.93 -31.01 4.96
N SER A 4 24.87 -31.64 4.49
CA SER A 4 24.06 -32.62 5.22
C SER A 4 24.84 -33.87 5.65
N ARG A 5 25.82 -34.32 4.87
CA ARG A 5 26.72 -35.45 5.23
C ARG A 5 27.74 -35.08 6.30
N LEU A 6 28.14 -33.81 6.34
CA LEU A 6 29.08 -33.32 7.36
C LEU A 6 28.41 -33.21 8.73
N ILE A 7 27.16 -32.74 8.78
CA ILE A 7 26.35 -32.64 10.03
C ILE A 7 26.07 -34.04 10.58
N LEU A 8 25.71 -35.01 9.72
CA LEU A 8 25.47 -36.39 10.17
C LEU A 8 26.74 -37.07 10.70
N GLN A 9 27.92 -36.76 10.13
CA GLN A 9 29.21 -37.28 10.62
C GLN A 9 29.60 -36.62 11.96
N ILE A 10 29.30 -35.35 12.20
CA ILE A 10 29.53 -34.67 13.47
C ILE A 10 28.60 -35.22 14.54
N CYS A 11 27.34 -35.50 14.25
CA CYS A 11 26.38 -36.10 15.18
C CYS A 11 26.75 -37.55 15.57
N LEU A 12 27.38 -38.31 14.67
CA LEU A 12 27.80 -39.72 14.96
C LEU A 12 29.12 -39.82 15.75
N LEU A 13 29.91 -38.73 15.78
CA LEU A 13 31.19 -38.67 16.54
C LEU A 13 31.05 -38.10 17.96
N THR A 14 29.84 -37.67 18.36
CA THR A 14 29.62 -36.97 19.64
C THR A 14 28.86 -37.81 20.68
N ALA A 15 29.19 -39.08 20.81
CA ALA A 15 28.67 -39.91 21.93
C ALA A 15 29.20 -39.44 23.32
N TYR A 16 30.04 -38.38 23.35
CA TYR A 16 30.59 -37.79 24.59
C TYR A 16 30.72 -36.27 24.42
N VAL A 17 29.63 -35.53 24.54
CA VAL A 17 29.67 -34.06 24.53
C VAL A 17 29.00 -33.51 25.79
N SER A 18 29.73 -32.58 26.44
CA SER A 18 29.31 -31.86 27.63
C SER A 18 27.97 -31.09 27.39
N PRO A 19 27.11 -30.99 28.41
CA PRO A 19 25.81 -30.23 28.31
C PRO A 19 25.98 -28.78 27.83
N CYS A 20 27.12 -28.14 28.04
CA CYS A 20 27.44 -26.79 27.55
C CYS A 20 27.53 -26.68 26.02
N LEU A 21 27.96 -27.75 25.32
CA LEU A 21 28.07 -27.72 23.85
C LEU A 21 26.69 -27.90 23.18
N LEU A 22 25.81 -28.68 23.81
CA LEU A 22 24.42 -28.82 23.35
C LEU A 22 23.65 -27.51 23.47
N THR A 23 23.85 -26.76 24.56
CA THR A 23 23.25 -25.41 24.72
C THR A 23 23.80 -24.40 23.70
N PHE A 24 25.09 -24.52 23.33
CA PHE A 24 25.68 -23.66 22.30
C PHE A 24 25.20 -24.00 20.89
N ILE A 25 24.96 -25.28 20.61
CA ILE A 25 24.39 -25.76 19.35
C ILE A 25 22.90 -25.35 19.24
N ASP A 26 22.12 -25.45 20.31
CA ASP A 26 20.73 -25.00 20.34
C ASP A 26 20.61 -23.47 20.20
N VAL A 27 21.46 -22.69 20.85
CA VAL A 27 21.52 -21.23 20.69
C VAL A 27 21.99 -20.86 19.28
N TYR A 28 22.97 -21.59 18.71
CA TYR A 28 23.42 -21.36 17.34
C TYR A 28 22.35 -21.72 16.31
N ILE A 29 21.60 -22.80 16.52
CA ILE A 29 20.45 -23.18 15.68
C ILE A 29 19.28 -22.20 15.84
N GLN A 30 19.00 -21.70 17.05
CA GLN A 30 17.98 -20.65 17.26
C GLN A 30 18.39 -19.29 16.65
N PHE A 31 19.65 -18.88 16.74
CA PHE A 31 20.09 -17.58 16.22
C PHE A 31 20.52 -17.58 14.75
N PHE A 32 21.07 -18.69 14.26
CA PHE A 32 21.59 -18.79 12.89
C PHE A 32 20.87 -19.81 12.02
N GLY A 33 20.25 -20.82 12.59
CA GLY A 33 19.53 -21.87 11.86
C GLY A 33 18.24 -21.38 11.21
N SER A 34 17.55 -20.39 11.79
CA SER A 34 16.36 -19.79 11.19
C SER A 34 16.66 -18.95 9.93
N LYS A 35 17.88 -18.45 9.78
CA LYS A 35 18.32 -17.74 8.56
C LYS A 35 18.77 -18.68 7.43
N PHE A 36 19.18 -19.91 7.74
CA PHE A 36 19.71 -20.86 6.74
C PHE A 36 18.68 -21.84 6.15
N LEU A 37 17.44 -21.88 6.72
CA LEU A 37 16.38 -22.78 6.26
C LEU A 37 15.11 -22.05 5.80
N LYS A 38 15.16 -20.73 5.55
CA LYS A 38 14.05 -20.10 4.82
C LYS A 38 14.02 -20.70 3.43
N SER A 39 12.97 -21.43 3.13
CA SER A 39 12.62 -21.77 1.74
C SER A 39 12.73 -20.49 0.91
N ASN A 40 13.41 -20.53 -0.24
CA ASN A 40 13.44 -19.39 -1.16
C ASN A 40 12.04 -19.07 -1.71
N TYR A 41 11.05 -19.89 -1.42
CA TYR A 41 9.66 -19.76 -1.85
C TYR A 41 8.75 -19.51 -0.66
N GLY A 42 7.82 -18.59 -0.81
CA GLY A 42 6.77 -18.26 0.16
C GLY A 42 5.45 -17.99 -0.53
N SER A 43 4.42 -17.80 0.25
CA SER A 43 3.12 -17.32 -0.21
C SER A 43 2.53 -16.44 0.88
N LEU A 44 1.98 -15.28 0.51
CA LEU A 44 1.21 -14.48 1.45
C LEU A 44 -0.12 -15.17 1.77
N ASN A 45 -0.44 -15.24 3.02
CA ASN A 45 -1.66 -15.85 3.56
C ASN A 45 -2.34 -14.91 4.58
N GLU A 46 -3.43 -15.36 5.18
CA GLU A 46 -4.21 -14.59 6.15
C GLU A 46 -3.39 -14.16 7.37
N GLU A 47 -2.47 -14.99 7.85
CA GLU A 47 -1.61 -14.68 9.00
C GLU A 47 -0.64 -13.54 8.67
N ASP A 48 -0.10 -13.51 7.43
CA ASP A 48 0.75 -12.41 6.96
C ASP A 48 0.00 -11.08 6.94
N PHE A 49 -1.24 -11.07 6.46
CA PHE A 49 -2.08 -9.86 6.46
C PHE A 49 -2.51 -9.46 7.87
N SER A 50 -2.85 -10.42 8.75
CA SER A 50 -3.16 -10.17 10.16
C SER A 50 -2.00 -9.45 10.86
N CYS A 51 -0.78 -9.94 10.70
CA CYS A 51 0.42 -9.37 11.28
C CYS A 51 0.73 -7.95 10.72
N ARG A 52 0.62 -7.78 9.38
CA ARG A 52 0.89 -6.48 8.73
C ARG A 52 -0.07 -5.39 9.13
N LEU A 53 -1.34 -5.73 9.36
CA LEU A 53 -2.40 -4.77 9.66
C LEU A 53 -2.74 -4.66 11.15
N ASP A 54 -2.05 -5.41 12.03
CA ASP A 54 -2.39 -5.54 13.45
C ASP A 54 -3.89 -5.83 13.63
N MET A 55 -4.38 -6.84 12.89
CA MET A 55 -5.76 -7.30 12.93
C MET A 55 -5.86 -8.68 13.59
N ASP A 56 -6.94 -8.93 14.30
CA ASP A 56 -7.23 -10.28 14.78
C ASP A 56 -7.41 -11.23 13.58
N ILE A 57 -6.86 -12.45 13.68
CA ILE A 57 -6.91 -13.42 12.58
C ILE A 57 -8.37 -13.78 12.22
N ASN A 58 -9.28 -13.82 13.19
CA ASN A 58 -10.68 -14.10 12.90
C ASN A 58 -11.36 -12.97 12.13
N GLU A 59 -10.95 -11.73 12.36
CA GLU A 59 -11.41 -10.59 11.54
C GLU A 59 -10.92 -10.73 10.10
N VAL A 60 -9.64 -11.10 9.90
CA VAL A 60 -9.09 -11.36 8.56
C VAL A 60 -9.85 -12.49 7.88
N LEU A 61 -10.02 -13.64 8.56
CA LEU A 61 -10.76 -14.80 8.05
C LEU A 61 -12.20 -14.44 7.69
N SER A 62 -12.88 -13.62 8.47
CA SER A 62 -14.26 -13.19 8.17
C SER A 62 -14.39 -12.41 6.86
N VAL A 63 -13.32 -11.72 6.44
CA VAL A 63 -13.24 -11.01 5.16
C VAL A 63 -12.84 -11.97 4.05
N THR A 64 -11.83 -12.84 4.26
CA THR A 64 -11.30 -13.73 3.22
C THR A 64 -12.24 -14.91 2.92
N GLU A 65 -13.10 -15.32 3.84
CA GLU A 65 -14.20 -16.25 3.56
C GLU A 65 -15.18 -15.70 2.51
N LYS A 66 -15.45 -14.40 2.54
CA LYS A 66 -16.35 -13.75 1.56
C LYS A 66 -15.63 -13.36 0.28
N PHE A 67 -14.35 -13.02 0.40
CA PHE A 67 -13.49 -12.54 -0.68
C PHE A 67 -12.17 -13.29 -0.66
N PRO A 68 -12.16 -14.55 -1.18
CA PRO A 68 -11.00 -15.45 -1.06
C PRO A 68 -9.71 -14.85 -1.59
N LEU A 69 -8.61 -15.16 -0.91
CA LEU A 69 -7.28 -14.81 -1.36
C LEU A 69 -6.95 -15.56 -2.66
N PRO A 70 -6.41 -14.91 -3.67
CA PRO A 70 -5.79 -15.62 -4.80
C PRO A 70 -4.51 -16.31 -4.31
N THR A 71 -3.96 -17.20 -5.13
CA THR A 71 -2.63 -17.78 -4.85
C THR A 71 -1.57 -16.68 -4.94
N MET A 72 -0.93 -16.36 -3.81
CA MET A 72 0.05 -15.29 -3.69
C MET A 72 1.46 -15.84 -3.47
N ALA A 73 1.90 -16.72 -4.37
CA ALA A 73 3.21 -17.35 -4.31
C ALA A 73 4.32 -16.42 -4.82
N TYR A 74 5.44 -16.41 -4.11
CA TYR A 74 6.63 -15.66 -4.47
C TYR A 74 7.90 -16.45 -4.14
N ARG A 75 9.04 -16.01 -4.68
CA ARG A 75 10.37 -16.44 -4.22
C ARG A 75 11.23 -15.23 -3.86
N LEU A 76 12.13 -15.43 -2.92
CA LEU A 76 13.15 -14.42 -2.60
C LEU A 76 14.15 -14.30 -3.75
N ALA A 77 14.64 -13.09 -3.98
CA ALA A 77 15.77 -12.84 -4.88
C ALA A 77 17.06 -13.48 -4.30
N GLY A 78 17.80 -14.19 -5.15
CA GLY A 78 19.15 -14.65 -4.83
C GLY A 78 20.11 -13.47 -4.70
N GLU A 79 21.33 -13.75 -4.20
CA GLU A 79 22.32 -12.68 -3.98
C GLU A 79 22.73 -11.97 -5.27
N GLU A 80 22.95 -12.70 -6.36
CA GLU A 80 23.29 -12.13 -7.68
C GLU A 80 22.12 -11.30 -8.24
N GLU A 81 20.90 -11.82 -8.18
CA GLU A 81 19.69 -11.12 -8.65
C GLU A 81 19.48 -9.83 -7.86
N ARG A 82 19.66 -9.86 -6.54
CA ARG A 82 19.56 -8.68 -5.68
C ARG A 82 20.59 -7.61 -6.05
N LEU A 83 21.83 -8.01 -6.34
CA LEU A 83 22.87 -7.11 -6.81
C LEU A 83 22.52 -6.47 -8.16
N ASP A 84 21.97 -7.23 -9.09
CA ASP A 84 21.53 -6.75 -10.39
C ASP A 84 20.35 -5.78 -10.26
N PHE A 85 19.44 -6.02 -9.30
CA PHE A 85 18.39 -5.05 -9.00
C PHE A 85 18.93 -3.73 -8.46
N TYR A 86 19.87 -3.78 -7.53
CA TYR A 86 20.50 -2.56 -7.05
C TYR A 86 21.17 -1.77 -8.17
N LYS A 87 21.88 -2.43 -9.07
CA LYS A 87 22.48 -1.76 -10.25
C LYS A 87 21.40 -1.13 -11.14
N THR A 88 20.37 -1.90 -11.51
CA THR A 88 19.28 -1.42 -12.36
C THR A 88 18.56 -0.21 -11.71
N LEU A 89 18.32 -0.24 -10.40
CA LEU A 89 17.70 0.87 -9.70
C LEU A 89 18.59 2.10 -9.68
N VAL A 90 19.90 1.94 -9.46
CA VAL A 90 20.86 3.06 -9.49
C VAL A 90 20.92 3.66 -10.89
N GLU A 91 21.07 2.84 -11.94
CA GLU A 91 21.08 3.30 -13.33
C GLU A 91 19.80 4.05 -13.70
N TYR A 92 18.63 3.52 -13.30
CA TYR A 92 17.36 4.21 -13.52
C TYR A 92 17.32 5.58 -12.83
N LEU A 93 17.75 5.63 -11.56
CA LEU A 93 17.76 6.86 -10.79
C LEU A 93 18.78 7.90 -11.30
N GLU A 94 19.87 7.45 -11.94
CA GLU A 94 20.83 8.36 -12.58
C GLU A 94 20.33 8.90 -13.92
N LEU A 95 19.55 8.10 -14.67
CA LEU A 95 19.04 8.46 -15.99
C LEU A 95 17.76 9.31 -15.96
N THR A 96 16.97 9.20 -14.89
CA THR A 96 15.76 10.01 -14.75
C THR A 96 16.12 11.42 -14.32
N GLU A 97 16.16 12.34 -15.27
CA GLU A 97 16.14 13.78 -14.98
C GLU A 97 14.89 14.12 -14.16
N HIS A 98 15.05 15.05 -13.23
CA HIS A 98 13.97 15.50 -12.34
C HIS A 98 12.77 16.01 -13.17
N THR A 99 11.84 15.13 -13.49
CA THR A 99 10.54 15.49 -14.06
C THR A 99 9.59 15.88 -12.93
N THR A 100 9.92 16.97 -12.25
CA THR A 100 9.01 17.59 -11.30
C THR A 100 8.18 18.64 -12.02
N GLY A 101 6.96 18.28 -12.38
CA GLY A 101 6.00 19.25 -12.88
C GLY A 101 4.59 18.68 -12.88
N VAL A 102 3.74 19.23 -12.04
CA VAL A 102 2.30 18.88 -11.92
C VAL A 102 1.60 18.81 -13.28
N GLU A 103 1.98 19.64 -14.27
CA GLU A 103 1.37 19.64 -15.62
C GLU A 103 1.72 18.38 -16.44
N LEU A 104 2.94 17.88 -16.33
CA LEU A 104 3.35 16.62 -16.97
C LEU A 104 2.65 15.42 -16.34
N GLU A 105 2.40 15.48 -15.05
CA GLU A 105 1.71 14.41 -14.30
C GLU A 105 0.21 14.36 -14.62
N LEU A 106 -0.47 15.51 -14.73
CA LEU A 106 -1.88 15.56 -15.14
C LEU A 106 -2.10 14.91 -16.51
N GLY A 107 -1.26 15.17 -17.50
CA GLY A 107 -1.34 14.53 -18.81
C GLY A 107 -1.13 13.02 -18.77
N HIS A 108 -0.26 12.55 -17.88
CA HIS A 108 -0.08 11.11 -17.63
C HIS A 108 -1.35 10.48 -17.02
N TRP A 109 -1.90 11.09 -15.98
CA TRP A 109 -3.08 10.58 -15.29
C TRP A 109 -4.34 10.63 -16.16
N ASN A 110 -4.54 11.68 -16.98
CA ASN A 110 -5.61 11.72 -17.98
C ASN A 110 -5.54 10.50 -18.92
N THR A 111 -4.33 10.16 -19.39
CA THR A 111 -4.12 9.00 -20.25
C THR A 111 -4.42 7.68 -19.54
N GLU A 112 -3.97 7.52 -18.30
CA GLU A 112 -4.19 6.27 -17.54
C GLU A 112 -5.66 6.08 -17.16
N TRP A 113 -6.33 7.13 -16.67
CA TRP A 113 -7.75 7.05 -16.33
C TRP A 113 -8.63 6.95 -17.58
N GLY A 114 -8.23 7.54 -18.71
CA GLY A 114 -8.88 7.33 -20.00
C GLY A 114 -8.89 5.87 -20.44
N LYS A 115 -7.78 5.13 -20.29
CA LYS A 115 -7.70 3.70 -20.58
C LYS A 115 -8.61 2.87 -19.66
N VAL A 116 -8.70 3.24 -18.37
CA VAL A 116 -9.60 2.57 -17.42
C VAL A 116 -11.06 2.85 -17.83
N LEU A 117 -11.41 4.10 -18.10
CA LEU A 117 -12.74 4.50 -18.53
C LEU A 117 -13.20 3.74 -19.78
N ASP A 118 -12.34 3.60 -20.79
CA ASP A 118 -12.66 2.86 -22.02
C ASP A 118 -12.93 1.38 -21.74
N ARG A 119 -12.14 0.73 -20.86
CA ARG A 119 -12.41 -0.65 -20.45
C ARG A 119 -13.75 -0.77 -19.71
N VAL A 120 -14.02 0.15 -18.78
CA VAL A 120 -15.23 0.13 -17.98
C VAL A 120 -16.48 0.43 -18.84
N ARG A 121 -16.36 1.34 -19.81
CA ARG A 121 -17.45 1.60 -20.80
C ARG A 121 -17.75 0.38 -21.66
N THR A 122 -16.71 -0.37 -22.03
CA THR A 122 -16.85 -1.51 -22.93
C THR A 122 -17.33 -2.77 -22.22
N TYR A 123 -16.80 -3.05 -21.03
CA TYR A 123 -16.97 -4.35 -20.36
C TYR A 123 -17.68 -4.26 -19.00
N GLY A 124 -18.02 -3.05 -18.54
CA GLY A 124 -18.58 -2.80 -17.22
C GLY A 124 -17.52 -2.78 -16.10
N PRO A 125 -17.91 -2.31 -14.90
CA PRO A 125 -17.00 -2.26 -13.75
C PRO A 125 -16.74 -3.66 -13.19
N SER A 126 -15.46 -3.97 -12.99
CA SER A 126 -14.96 -5.16 -12.31
C SER A 126 -13.58 -4.86 -11.75
N ILE A 127 -13.08 -5.65 -10.79
CA ILE A 127 -11.72 -5.47 -10.24
C ILE A 127 -10.67 -5.44 -11.35
N ASP A 128 -10.81 -6.30 -12.39
CA ASP A 128 -9.87 -6.36 -13.51
C ASP A 128 -9.99 -5.15 -14.44
N ASN A 129 -11.21 -4.70 -14.75
CA ASN A 129 -11.43 -3.56 -15.65
C ASN A 129 -11.05 -2.23 -14.99
N LEU A 130 -11.14 -2.13 -13.67
CA LEU A 130 -10.72 -0.98 -12.88
C LEU A 130 -9.23 -0.95 -12.57
N ARG A 131 -8.49 -2.05 -12.82
CA ARG A 131 -7.05 -2.13 -12.52
C ARG A 131 -6.24 -1.17 -13.39
N PRO A 132 -5.47 -0.22 -12.80
CA PRO A 132 -4.52 0.60 -13.52
C PRO A 132 -3.39 -0.21 -14.15
N ASN A 133 -2.82 0.30 -15.27
CA ASN A 133 -1.79 -0.44 -16.01
C ASN A 133 -0.43 -0.48 -15.31
N TYR A 134 -0.19 0.31 -14.27
CA TYR A 134 1.05 0.28 -13.53
C TYR A 134 1.19 -0.95 -12.62
N PHE A 135 0.11 -1.65 -12.28
CA PHE A 135 0.16 -2.95 -11.60
C PHE A 135 0.54 -4.08 -12.58
N ARG A 136 1.82 -4.22 -12.85
CA ARG A 136 2.33 -5.21 -13.84
C ARG A 136 3.71 -5.77 -13.52
N TYR A 137 4.29 -5.38 -12.40
CA TYR A 137 5.64 -5.79 -12.06
C TYR A 137 5.66 -7.17 -11.39
N ARG A 138 6.65 -7.98 -11.78
CA ARG A 138 6.89 -9.31 -11.20
C ARG A 138 7.98 -9.30 -10.14
N THR A 139 8.66 -8.19 -9.99
CA THR A 139 9.62 -7.96 -8.93
C THR A 139 9.05 -6.94 -7.98
N LEU A 140 9.00 -7.30 -6.73
CA LEU A 140 8.36 -6.52 -5.68
C LEU A 140 9.29 -6.40 -4.47
N ARG A 141 8.96 -5.50 -3.58
CA ARG A 141 9.55 -5.36 -2.25
C ARG A 141 8.59 -5.97 -1.23
N LEU A 142 9.12 -6.84 -0.39
CA LEU A 142 8.38 -7.51 0.66
C LEU A 142 9.32 -7.77 1.85
N ASP A 143 8.98 -7.27 3.05
CA ASP A 143 9.74 -7.44 4.29
C ASP A 143 11.21 -6.99 4.19
N GLY A 144 11.46 -5.92 3.43
CA GLY A 144 12.82 -5.40 3.23
C GLY A 144 13.69 -6.23 2.29
N GLU A 145 13.08 -7.13 1.51
CA GLU A 145 13.74 -7.96 0.50
C GLU A 145 13.11 -7.78 -0.87
N PHE A 146 13.86 -8.11 -1.95
CA PHE A 146 13.27 -8.26 -3.28
C PHE A 146 12.71 -9.66 -3.46
N VAL A 147 11.50 -9.73 -3.98
CA VAL A 147 10.81 -10.97 -4.30
C VAL A 147 10.38 -11.02 -5.75
N PHE A 148 10.29 -12.23 -6.30
CA PHE A 148 9.77 -12.49 -7.63
C PHE A 148 8.45 -13.24 -7.54
N THR A 149 7.52 -12.88 -8.39
CA THR A 149 6.25 -13.61 -8.56
C THR A 149 6.04 -14.00 -10.03
N ASN A 150 5.33 -15.10 -10.26
CA ASN A 150 4.88 -15.49 -11.59
C ASN A 150 3.58 -14.75 -11.99
N ASP A 151 2.86 -14.21 -11.02
CA ASP A 151 1.65 -13.42 -11.24
C ASP A 151 2.00 -11.95 -11.50
N PRO A 152 1.78 -11.41 -12.70
CA PRO A 152 2.05 -10.00 -13.00
C PRO A 152 1.13 -9.03 -12.25
N PHE A 153 0.06 -9.53 -11.61
CA PHE A 153 -0.92 -8.75 -10.87
C PHE A 153 -0.85 -8.97 -9.36
N PHE A 154 0.20 -9.63 -8.87
CA PHE A 154 0.41 -9.91 -7.46
C PHE A 154 0.26 -8.67 -6.57
N GLU A 155 0.89 -7.55 -6.96
CA GLU A 155 0.78 -6.29 -6.21
C GLU A 155 -0.67 -5.78 -6.17
N HIS A 156 -1.39 -5.85 -7.28
CA HIS A 156 -2.80 -5.47 -7.33
C HIS A 156 -3.67 -6.38 -6.46
N HIS A 157 -3.41 -7.68 -6.46
CA HIS A 157 -4.12 -8.62 -5.58
C HIS A 157 -3.89 -8.28 -4.11
N ALA A 158 -2.63 -8.06 -3.70
CA ALA A 158 -2.32 -7.62 -2.34
C ALA A 158 -3.00 -6.29 -1.99
N TYR A 159 -2.97 -5.30 -2.90
CA TYR A 159 -3.63 -4.01 -2.73
C TYR A 159 -5.14 -4.17 -2.48
N VAL A 160 -5.84 -4.97 -3.30
CA VAL A 160 -7.27 -5.24 -3.11
C VAL A 160 -7.54 -5.87 -1.74
N ILE A 161 -6.70 -6.79 -1.28
CA ILE A 161 -6.83 -7.43 0.04
C ILE A 161 -6.59 -6.41 1.14
N PHE A 162 -5.53 -5.60 1.07
CA PHE A 162 -5.28 -4.52 2.03
C PHE A 162 -6.48 -3.60 2.14
N LEU A 163 -7.04 -3.15 1.02
CA LEU A 163 -8.22 -2.29 1.04
C LEU A 163 -9.42 -2.96 1.72
N ARG A 164 -9.74 -4.21 1.38
CA ARG A 164 -10.85 -4.92 2.01
C ARG A 164 -10.69 -5.05 3.52
N LEU A 165 -9.49 -5.40 3.98
CA LEU A 165 -9.20 -5.54 5.40
C LEU A 165 -9.24 -4.18 6.13
N LEU A 166 -8.63 -3.14 5.56
CA LEU A 166 -8.66 -1.79 6.12
C LEU A 166 -10.08 -1.20 6.15
N PHE A 167 -10.86 -1.42 5.10
CA PHE A 167 -12.26 -0.98 5.06
C PHE A 167 -13.11 -1.72 6.09
N SER A 168 -12.92 -3.03 6.25
CA SER A 168 -13.57 -3.78 7.31
C SER A 168 -13.23 -3.23 8.69
N LYS A 169 -11.94 -2.97 8.95
CA LYS A 169 -11.46 -2.52 10.26
C LYS A 169 -11.90 -1.10 10.60
N TYR A 170 -11.79 -0.16 9.67
CA TYR A 170 -11.91 1.28 9.96
C TYR A 170 -13.19 1.91 9.41
N LEU A 171 -13.83 1.34 8.39
CA LEU A 171 -14.95 1.97 7.69
C LEU A 171 -16.29 1.28 7.87
N SER A 172 -16.37 0.09 8.51
CA SER A 172 -17.61 -0.69 8.65
C SER A 172 -18.78 0.06 9.29
N GLY A 173 -18.52 1.04 10.14
CA GLY A 173 -19.55 1.87 10.80
C GLY A 173 -19.82 3.22 10.10
N GLN A 174 -19.18 3.51 8.98
CA GLN A 174 -19.26 4.80 8.30
C GLN A 174 -20.42 4.80 7.28
N ASN A 175 -21.26 5.84 7.34
CA ASN A 175 -22.34 5.99 6.37
C ASN A 175 -21.89 6.70 5.09
N LYS A 176 -21.07 7.75 5.24
CA LYS A 176 -20.52 8.51 4.12
C LYS A 176 -19.02 8.32 4.05
N ILE A 177 -18.52 7.97 2.87
CA ILE A 177 -17.11 7.78 2.60
C ILE A 177 -16.73 8.58 1.35
N VAL A 178 -15.64 9.35 1.46
CA VAL A 178 -15.11 10.17 0.38
C VAL A 178 -13.68 9.75 0.08
N ASP A 179 -13.42 9.32 -1.15
CA ASP A 179 -12.10 8.99 -1.67
C ASP A 179 -11.53 10.19 -2.44
N LEU A 180 -10.46 10.79 -1.91
CA LEU A 180 -9.79 11.93 -2.51
C LEU A 180 -8.65 11.47 -3.43
N GLY A 181 -8.73 11.83 -4.71
CA GLY A 181 -7.89 11.30 -5.77
C GLY A 181 -8.27 9.87 -6.11
N CYS A 182 -9.56 9.63 -6.34
CA CYS A 182 -10.15 8.30 -6.46
C CYS A 182 -9.70 7.50 -7.69
N GLY A 183 -9.10 8.16 -8.69
CA GLY A 183 -8.55 7.54 -9.89
C GLY A 183 -9.51 6.56 -10.58
N SER A 184 -9.17 5.28 -10.56
CA SER A 184 -9.98 4.23 -11.20
C SER A 184 -11.30 3.92 -10.48
N GLY A 185 -11.53 4.43 -9.26
CA GLY A 185 -12.71 4.12 -8.46
C GLY A 185 -12.73 2.70 -7.86
N THR A 186 -11.59 1.99 -7.89
CA THR A 186 -11.49 0.63 -7.32
C THR A 186 -11.93 0.58 -5.86
N SER A 187 -11.53 1.55 -5.04
CA SER A 187 -11.93 1.67 -3.62
C SER A 187 -13.44 1.67 -3.43
N LEU A 188 -14.14 2.50 -4.21
CA LEU A 188 -15.59 2.66 -4.14
C LEU A 188 -16.32 1.41 -4.61
N PHE A 189 -15.80 0.75 -5.65
CA PHE A 189 -16.30 -0.53 -6.10
C PHE A 189 -16.16 -1.63 -5.04
N LEU A 190 -15.03 -1.67 -4.32
CA LEU A 190 -14.82 -2.61 -3.21
C LEU A 190 -15.74 -2.31 -2.03
N LEU A 191 -15.91 -1.04 -1.65
CA LEU A 191 -16.85 -0.62 -0.60
C LEU A 191 -18.29 -1.05 -0.92
N ASP A 192 -18.73 -0.87 -2.17
CA ASP A 192 -20.05 -1.35 -2.60
C ASP A 192 -20.18 -2.88 -2.50
N GLN A 193 -19.17 -3.63 -2.97
CA GLN A 193 -19.17 -5.10 -2.83
C GLN A 193 -19.24 -5.56 -1.38
N MET A 194 -18.59 -4.83 -0.47
CA MET A 194 -18.58 -5.12 0.97
C MET A 194 -19.82 -4.58 1.71
N LYS A 195 -20.68 -3.79 1.03
CA LYS A 195 -21.82 -3.10 1.63
C LYS A 195 -21.42 -2.17 2.78
N ILE A 196 -20.28 -1.49 2.62
CA ILE A 196 -19.77 -0.50 3.54
C ILE A 196 -20.06 0.91 2.98
N GLY A 197 -20.72 1.73 3.80
CA GLY A 197 -21.17 3.07 3.40
C GLY A 197 -22.48 3.06 2.60
N THR A 198 -23.26 4.10 2.78
CA THR A 198 -24.54 4.32 2.03
C THR A 198 -24.42 5.47 1.06
N GLU A 199 -23.44 6.37 1.26
CA GLU A 199 -23.07 7.45 0.35
C GLU A 199 -21.57 7.37 0.08
N LEU A 200 -21.18 7.08 -1.16
CA LEU A 200 -19.80 6.90 -1.59
C LEU A 200 -19.47 7.96 -2.64
N ILE A 201 -18.44 8.75 -2.40
CA ILE A 201 -18.01 9.83 -3.28
C ILE A 201 -16.57 9.59 -3.71
N GLY A 202 -16.34 9.53 -5.02
CA GLY A 202 -15.00 9.61 -5.60
C GLY A 202 -14.73 11.04 -6.04
N ALA A 203 -13.73 11.66 -5.47
CA ALA A 203 -13.34 13.03 -5.76
C ALA A 203 -11.99 13.06 -6.48
N ASP A 204 -11.93 13.62 -7.67
CA ASP A 204 -10.72 13.69 -8.49
C ASP A 204 -10.72 14.96 -9.36
N CYS A 205 -9.54 15.46 -9.71
CA CYS A 205 -9.43 16.58 -10.65
C CYS A 205 -9.51 16.13 -12.13
N ILE A 206 -9.44 14.81 -12.37
CA ILE A 206 -9.47 14.20 -13.70
C ILE A 206 -10.91 13.78 -14.04
N GLU A 207 -11.45 14.27 -15.14
CA GLU A 207 -12.84 14.01 -15.56
C GLU A 207 -13.09 12.52 -15.85
N GLU A 208 -12.11 11.82 -16.45
CA GLU A 208 -12.21 10.39 -16.76
C GLU A 208 -12.32 9.53 -15.48
N ALA A 209 -11.67 9.94 -14.39
CA ALA A 209 -11.80 9.30 -13.08
C ALA A 209 -13.20 9.50 -12.52
N GLN A 210 -13.72 10.74 -12.54
CA GLN A 210 -15.08 11.06 -12.09
C GLN A 210 -16.14 10.27 -12.88
N GLU A 211 -16.00 10.20 -14.22
CA GLU A 211 -16.95 9.47 -15.07
C GLU A 211 -16.86 7.95 -14.83
N THR A 212 -15.67 7.41 -14.59
CA THR A 212 -15.53 6.00 -14.20
C THR A 212 -16.32 5.69 -12.92
N VAL A 213 -16.20 6.54 -11.89
CA VAL A 213 -17.00 6.43 -10.66
C VAL A 213 -18.50 6.53 -10.94
N ASN A 214 -18.93 7.44 -11.82
CA ASN A 214 -20.34 7.57 -12.19
C ASN A 214 -20.85 6.32 -12.91
N ILE A 215 -20.03 5.64 -13.72
CA ILE A 215 -20.41 4.36 -14.33
C ILE A 215 -20.55 3.28 -13.26
N ILE A 216 -19.64 3.21 -12.27
CA ILE A 216 -19.79 2.30 -11.14
C ILE A 216 -21.12 2.55 -10.43
N GLY A 217 -21.47 3.81 -10.15
CA GLY A 217 -22.72 4.18 -9.49
C GLY A 217 -23.96 3.75 -10.28
N ARG A 218 -23.93 3.87 -11.61
CA ARG A 218 -25.02 3.39 -12.48
C ARG A 218 -25.15 1.88 -12.55
N ALA A 219 -24.04 1.16 -12.37
CA ALA A 219 -23.99 -0.30 -12.43
C ALA A 219 -24.30 -0.98 -11.08
N THR A 220 -24.34 -0.23 -9.99
CA THR A 220 -24.58 -0.71 -8.63
C THR A 220 -25.89 -0.14 -8.09
N THR A 221 -26.32 -0.65 -6.93
CA THR A 221 -27.50 -0.11 -6.22
C THR A 221 -27.15 0.93 -5.17
N SER A 222 -25.86 1.17 -4.94
CA SER A 222 -25.37 2.11 -3.95
C SER A 222 -25.37 3.55 -4.49
N ASN A 223 -25.45 4.53 -3.59
CA ASN A 223 -25.33 5.94 -3.96
C ASN A 223 -23.84 6.29 -4.13
N ILE A 224 -23.31 6.00 -5.34
CA ILE A 224 -21.92 6.27 -5.72
C ILE A 224 -21.89 7.35 -6.78
N ARG A 225 -21.07 8.38 -6.58
CA ARG A 225 -20.92 9.48 -7.55
C ARG A 225 -19.50 10.02 -7.60
N GLY A 226 -19.08 10.44 -8.79
CA GLY A 226 -17.85 11.17 -9.04
C GLY A 226 -18.07 12.68 -8.90
N LEU A 227 -17.18 13.39 -8.22
CA LEU A 227 -17.19 14.84 -8.09
C LEU A 227 -15.83 15.45 -8.45
N PRO A 228 -15.80 16.64 -9.06
CA PRO A 228 -14.57 17.36 -9.29
C PRO A 228 -13.98 17.85 -7.96
N PHE A 229 -12.71 17.57 -7.72
CA PHE A 229 -11.97 18.11 -6.58
C PHE A 229 -10.47 18.12 -6.87
N ASN A 230 -9.84 19.25 -6.63
CA ASN A 230 -8.40 19.39 -6.72
C ASN A 230 -7.79 19.48 -5.32
N MET A 231 -7.05 18.46 -4.89
CA MET A 231 -6.42 18.40 -3.56
C MET A 231 -5.41 19.52 -3.32
N LYS A 232 -4.78 20.07 -4.39
CA LYS A 232 -3.77 21.14 -4.28
C LYS A 232 -4.39 22.52 -4.11
N THR A 233 -5.43 22.82 -4.91
CA THR A 233 -6.11 24.12 -4.89
C THR A 233 -7.33 24.17 -3.97
N LEU A 234 -7.84 23.01 -3.55
CA LEU A 234 -9.06 22.78 -2.80
C LEU A 234 -10.34 23.17 -3.57
N GLU A 235 -10.23 23.43 -4.87
CA GLU A 235 -11.38 23.69 -5.73
C GLU A 235 -12.34 22.50 -5.73
N GLY A 236 -13.64 22.74 -5.55
CA GLY A 236 -14.66 21.69 -5.42
C GLY A 236 -14.86 21.17 -3.99
N GLY A 237 -14.04 21.58 -3.02
CA GLY A 237 -14.05 21.04 -1.65
C GLY A 237 -15.36 21.23 -0.89
N GLU A 238 -16.08 22.34 -1.10
CA GLU A 238 -17.38 22.59 -0.45
C GLU A 238 -18.45 21.56 -0.84
N ALA A 239 -18.41 21.08 -2.11
CA ALA A 239 -19.37 20.10 -2.61
C ALA A 239 -19.21 18.72 -1.96
N LEU A 240 -18.05 18.43 -1.36
CA LEU A 240 -17.78 17.14 -0.73
C LEU A 240 -18.52 16.99 0.60
N ASN A 241 -18.76 18.08 1.32
CA ASN A 241 -19.42 18.08 2.63
C ASN A 241 -18.83 17.00 3.56
N LEU A 242 -17.59 17.21 4.01
CA LEU A 242 -16.79 16.20 4.73
C LEU A 242 -17.16 16.07 6.21
N ALA A 243 -18.02 16.95 6.77
CA ALA A 243 -18.37 16.90 8.18
C ALA A 243 -18.97 15.53 8.55
N GLY A 244 -18.33 14.82 9.48
CA GLY A 244 -18.72 13.48 9.92
C GLY A 244 -18.53 12.35 8.89
N ALA A 245 -18.02 12.62 7.68
CA ALA A 245 -17.67 11.59 6.71
C ALA A 245 -16.35 10.91 7.06
N ALA A 246 -16.16 9.66 6.64
CA ALA A 246 -14.82 9.10 6.55
C ALA A 246 -14.16 9.56 5.24
N VAL A 247 -12.90 9.96 5.32
CA VAL A 247 -12.09 10.37 4.17
C VAL A 247 -10.98 9.36 3.96
N ILE A 248 -10.75 8.94 2.72
CA ILE A 248 -9.63 8.07 2.37
C ILE A 248 -8.77 8.72 1.29
N THR A 249 -7.46 8.46 1.30
CA THR A 249 -6.52 8.72 0.21
C THR A 249 -5.66 7.49 -0.02
N LEU A 250 -5.55 7.06 -1.26
CA LEU A 250 -4.93 5.79 -1.63
C LEU A 250 -3.97 6.02 -2.80
N HIS A 251 -2.68 6.26 -2.51
CA HIS A 251 -1.65 6.61 -3.50
C HIS A 251 -2.01 7.84 -4.34
N SER A 252 -2.62 8.83 -3.73
CA SER A 252 -3.05 10.06 -4.38
C SER A 252 -2.44 11.30 -3.76
N MET A 253 -2.36 11.33 -2.44
CA MET A 253 -1.79 12.45 -1.69
C MET A 253 -0.26 12.56 -1.86
N GLU A 254 0.41 11.46 -2.22
CA GLU A 254 1.84 11.44 -2.52
C GLU A 254 2.25 12.48 -3.57
N GLN A 255 1.36 12.78 -4.52
CA GLN A 255 1.59 13.75 -5.61
C GLN A 255 1.64 15.21 -5.12
N LEU A 256 1.24 15.49 -3.88
CA LEU A 256 1.28 16.85 -3.31
C LEU A 256 2.68 17.26 -2.85
N GLY A 257 3.58 16.31 -2.67
CA GLY A 257 4.94 16.60 -2.20
C GLY A 257 4.95 17.35 -0.88
N LYS A 258 5.35 18.62 -0.90
CA LYS A 258 5.34 19.53 0.26
C LYS A 258 4.06 20.36 0.37
N ASP A 259 3.21 20.35 -0.64
CA ASP A 259 2.04 21.23 -0.74
C ASP A 259 0.79 20.67 -0.03
N TYR A 260 0.93 19.60 0.75
CA TYR A 260 -0.18 18.96 1.48
C TYR A 260 -0.77 19.78 2.63
N HIS A 261 -0.10 20.84 3.05
CA HIS A 261 -0.51 21.61 4.23
C HIS A 261 -1.93 22.18 4.11
N ASN A 262 -2.28 22.73 2.95
CA ASN A 262 -3.61 23.28 2.70
C ASN A 262 -4.70 22.19 2.79
N LEU A 263 -4.43 21.02 2.21
CA LEU A 263 -5.33 19.87 2.31
C LEU A 263 -5.51 19.41 3.76
N LEU A 264 -4.42 19.33 4.52
CA LEU A 264 -4.46 18.93 5.93
C LEU A 264 -5.27 19.90 6.77
N ASP A 265 -5.06 21.22 6.62
CA ASP A 265 -5.82 22.24 7.31
C ASP A 265 -7.31 22.23 6.89
N PHE A 266 -7.60 22.00 5.61
CA PHE A 266 -8.95 21.81 5.10
C PHE A 266 -9.64 20.59 5.75
N LEU A 267 -8.97 19.44 5.83
CA LEU A 267 -9.51 18.23 6.46
C LEU A 267 -9.79 18.47 7.94
N ILE A 268 -8.87 19.12 8.68
CA ILE A 268 -9.08 19.42 10.10
C ILE A 268 -10.29 20.35 10.29
N ALA A 269 -10.41 21.38 9.46
CA ALA A 269 -11.51 22.35 9.54
C ALA A 269 -12.86 21.75 9.15
N ALA A 270 -12.88 20.81 8.18
CA ALA A 270 -14.08 20.16 7.70
C ALA A 270 -14.66 19.14 8.70
N GLY A 271 -13.88 18.64 9.65
CA GLY A 271 -14.34 17.76 10.72
C GLY A 271 -14.83 16.38 10.26
N PRO A 272 -14.05 15.62 9.47
CA PRO A 272 -14.38 14.23 9.13
C PRO A 272 -14.38 13.36 10.41
N SER A 273 -15.16 12.28 10.39
CA SER A 273 -15.19 11.32 11.49
C SER A 273 -13.92 10.49 11.57
N LEU A 274 -13.26 10.29 10.41
CA LEU A 274 -12.03 9.53 10.26
C LEU A 274 -11.31 9.97 8.99
N VAL A 275 -9.99 9.93 9.00
CA VAL A 275 -9.13 10.06 7.81
C VAL A 275 -8.20 8.86 7.76
N LEU A 276 -8.20 8.13 6.63
CA LEU A 276 -7.34 6.98 6.39
C LEU A 276 -6.47 7.24 5.17
N HIS A 277 -5.18 7.20 5.36
CA HIS A 277 -4.18 7.29 4.30
C HIS A 277 -3.50 5.94 4.09
N LEU A 278 -3.41 5.50 2.83
CA LEU A 278 -2.54 4.41 2.40
C LEU A 278 -1.60 4.98 1.33
N GLU A 279 -0.48 5.53 1.78
CA GLU A 279 0.43 6.37 0.99
C GLU A 279 1.90 5.98 1.24
N PRO A 280 2.83 6.27 0.34
CA PRO A 280 4.26 6.14 0.64
C PRO A 280 4.69 7.27 1.60
N ILE A 281 5.16 6.91 2.78
CA ILE A 281 5.57 7.84 3.84
C ILE A 281 7.08 7.70 4.07
N GLU A 282 7.85 8.74 3.70
CA GLU A 282 9.31 8.70 3.71
C GLU A 282 9.91 8.48 5.11
N GLU A 283 9.27 8.97 6.16
CA GLU A 283 9.77 8.89 7.53
C GLU A 283 9.79 7.46 8.11
N PHE A 284 9.15 6.50 7.45
CA PHE A 284 9.24 5.10 7.83
C PHE A 284 10.46 4.37 7.26
N TYR A 285 11.23 5.00 6.37
CA TYR A 285 12.40 4.39 5.73
C TYR A 285 13.68 4.67 6.50
N ASP A 286 14.57 3.67 6.57
CA ASP A 286 15.89 3.80 7.16
C ASP A 286 16.93 4.17 6.09
N SER A 287 17.34 5.43 6.06
CA SER A 287 18.32 5.94 5.09
C SER A 287 19.72 5.28 5.20
N ALA A 288 20.02 4.55 6.27
CA ALA A 288 21.27 3.80 6.42
C ALA A 288 21.25 2.48 5.61
N ARG A 289 20.07 1.95 5.28
CA ARG A 289 19.92 0.74 4.47
C ARG A 289 19.87 1.10 2.98
N LEU A 290 20.71 0.47 2.15
CA LEU A 290 20.72 0.73 0.70
C LEU A 290 19.34 0.50 0.06
N PHE A 291 18.66 -0.56 0.48
CA PHE A 291 17.29 -0.89 0.04
C PHE A 291 16.33 0.30 0.22
N ASP A 292 16.31 0.90 1.39
CA ASP A 292 15.46 2.04 1.72
C ASP A 292 15.98 3.34 1.10
N LYS A 293 17.29 3.54 1.05
CA LYS A 293 17.92 4.74 0.47
C LYS A 293 17.55 4.90 -1.01
N LEU A 294 17.51 3.81 -1.79
CA LEU A 294 17.10 3.87 -3.20
C LEU A 294 15.62 4.24 -3.34
N ALA A 295 14.75 3.71 -2.46
CA ALA A 295 13.34 4.11 -2.43
C ALA A 295 13.16 5.60 -2.08
N LEU A 296 13.89 6.10 -1.08
CA LEU A 296 13.88 7.53 -0.73
C LEU A 296 14.42 8.41 -1.88
N THR A 297 15.40 7.92 -2.65
CA THR A 297 15.89 8.64 -3.84
C THR A 297 14.80 8.71 -4.90
N HIS A 298 14.09 7.60 -5.14
CA HIS A 298 12.92 7.57 -6.03
C HIS A 298 11.84 8.56 -5.58
N HIS A 299 11.48 8.58 -4.29
CA HIS A 299 10.49 9.53 -3.75
C HIS A 299 10.89 10.99 -4.02
N ARG A 300 12.17 11.34 -3.80
CA ARG A 300 12.68 12.70 -4.03
C ARG A 300 12.63 13.10 -5.50
N GLN A 301 12.99 12.18 -6.41
CA GLN A 301 12.91 12.42 -7.85
C GLN A 301 11.48 12.61 -8.34
N ARG A 302 10.56 11.85 -7.78
CA ARG A 302 9.12 11.96 -8.06
C ARG A 302 8.45 13.15 -7.36
N GLY A 303 9.14 13.83 -6.46
CA GLY A 303 8.57 14.91 -5.67
C GLY A 303 7.44 14.43 -4.72
N TYR A 304 7.54 13.20 -4.23
CA TYR A 304 6.52 12.59 -3.37
C TYR A 304 6.46 13.23 -1.98
N LEU A 305 5.43 12.88 -1.23
CA LEU A 305 5.07 13.40 0.09
C LEU A 305 6.27 13.44 1.05
N THR A 306 6.55 14.60 1.62
CA THR A 306 7.73 14.85 2.48
C THR A 306 7.30 15.51 3.78
N GLY A 307 7.73 14.93 4.92
CA GLY A 307 7.51 15.51 6.25
C GLY A 307 6.08 15.35 6.79
N TYR A 308 5.25 14.52 6.14
CA TYR A 308 3.83 14.38 6.49
C TYR A 308 3.63 13.74 7.86
N LEU A 309 4.29 12.61 8.16
CA LEU A 309 4.16 11.92 9.44
C LEU A 309 4.67 12.79 10.59
N THR A 310 5.76 13.51 10.38
CA THR A 310 6.28 14.48 11.35
C THR A 310 5.23 15.54 11.69
N LYS A 311 4.51 16.06 10.68
CA LYS A 311 3.44 17.04 10.86
C LYS A 311 2.24 16.44 11.59
N ILE A 312 1.81 15.23 11.24
CA ILE A 312 0.69 14.51 11.90
C ILE A 312 1.00 14.28 13.38
N ARG A 313 2.19 13.79 13.72
CA ARG A 313 2.61 13.59 15.10
C ARG A 313 2.66 14.89 15.91
N LYS A 314 3.09 15.99 15.28
CA LYS A 314 3.06 17.32 15.91
C LYS A 314 1.63 17.76 16.23
N LEU A 315 0.70 17.62 15.29
CA LEU A 315 -0.71 17.97 15.50
C LEU A 315 -1.36 17.11 16.59
N ALA A 316 -1.00 15.84 16.68
CA ALA A 316 -1.46 14.97 17.77
C ALA A 316 -0.91 15.41 19.13
N ALA A 317 0.37 15.80 19.22
CA ALA A 317 0.96 16.35 20.43
C ALA A 317 0.29 17.69 20.84
N GLU A 318 -0.17 18.48 19.88
CA GLU A 318 -0.94 19.72 20.09
C GLU A 318 -2.43 19.46 20.39
N LYS A 319 -2.87 18.19 20.45
CA LYS A 319 -4.27 17.76 20.69
C LYS A 319 -5.27 18.32 19.66
N ARG A 320 -4.84 18.51 18.43
CA ARG A 320 -5.69 18.92 17.31
C ARG A 320 -6.27 17.72 16.56
N ILE A 321 -5.59 16.59 16.64
CA ILE A 321 -5.99 15.32 16.04
C ILE A 321 -5.70 14.16 16.99
N GLU A 322 -6.37 13.04 16.78
CA GLU A 322 -6.09 11.76 17.44
C GLU A 322 -5.62 10.75 16.37
N ILE A 323 -4.49 10.07 16.60
CA ILE A 323 -3.94 9.05 15.71
C ILE A 323 -4.38 7.67 16.20
N PHE A 324 -4.98 6.86 15.35
CA PHE A 324 -5.39 5.48 15.63
C PHE A 324 -4.40 4.44 15.11
N ALA A 325 -3.71 4.76 14.01
CA ALA A 325 -2.69 3.88 13.43
C ALA A 325 -1.64 4.69 12.67
N GLU A 326 -0.39 4.25 12.77
CA GLU A 326 0.73 4.67 11.93
C GLU A 326 1.63 3.46 11.73
N LYS A 327 1.74 2.95 10.50
CA LYS A 327 2.48 1.72 10.23
C LYS A 327 2.96 1.63 8.79
N ARG A 328 4.22 1.22 8.57
CA ARG A 328 4.73 0.75 7.28
C ARG A 328 4.28 -0.69 7.07
N LEU A 329 3.71 -1.02 5.92
CA LEU A 329 3.23 -2.37 5.63
C LEU A 329 4.30 -3.27 5.00
N GLU A 330 5.51 -2.75 4.78
CA GLU A 330 6.68 -3.47 4.26
C GLU A 330 6.40 -4.25 2.97
N PHE A 331 5.60 -3.64 2.09
CA PHE A 331 5.20 -4.19 0.81
C PHE A 331 5.13 -3.08 -0.26
N GLY A 332 5.38 -3.43 -1.52
CA GLY A 332 5.19 -2.51 -2.63
C GLY A 332 5.87 -2.93 -3.93
N SER A 333 5.96 -1.98 -4.85
CA SER A 333 6.53 -2.17 -6.18
C SER A 333 8.06 -2.38 -6.12
N THR A 334 8.68 -2.61 -7.27
CA THR A 334 10.14 -2.66 -7.40
C THR A 334 10.83 -1.39 -6.86
N TRP A 335 10.18 -0.24 -7.01
CA TRP A 335 10.78 1.08 -6.74
C TRP A 335 10.77 1.45 -5.26
N HIS A 336 9.68 1.15 -4.55
CA HIS A 336 9.48 1.48 -3.15
C HIS A 336 8.43 0.58 -2.49
N GLU A 337 8.47 0.47 -1.18
CA GLU A 337 7.37 -0.10 -0.41
C GLU A 337 6.29 0.96 -0.23
N ALA A 338 5.37 1.02 -1.18
CA ALA A 338 4.44 2.13 -1.35
C ALA A 338 3.35 2.22 -0.28
N TYR A 339 3.18 1.18 0.54
CA TYR A 339 2.03 1.05 1.42
C TYR A 339 2.41 1.36 2.86
N SER A 340 2.07 2.57 3.30
CA SER A 340 2.10 2.94 4.72
C SER A 340 0.73 3.45 5.14
N LEU A 341 0.27 2.99 6.30
CA LEU A 341 -1.03 3.31 6.85
C LEU A 341 -0.89 4.44 7.88
N ILE A 342 -1.70 5.49 7.74
CA ILE A 342 -1.92 6.48 8.78
C ILE A 342 -3.42 6.67 8.92
N VAL A 343 -3.94 6.50 10.14
CA VAL A 343 -5.37 6.71 10.45
C VAL A 343 -5.49 7.69 11.59
N TRP A 344 -6.28 8.74 11.40
CA TRP A 344 -6.47 9.80 12.38
C TRP A 344 -7.85 10.46 12.28
N ARG A 345 -8.22 11.28 13.25
CA ARG A 345 -9.38 12.18 13.19
C ARG A 345 -9.07 13.53 13.81
N PRO A 346 -9.77 14.62 13.43
CA PRO A 346 -9.80 15.87 14.18
C PRO A 346 -10.41 15.68 15.56
N ILE A 347 -9.99 16.53 16.54
CA ILE A 347 -10.54 16.56 17.90
C ILE A 347 -11.44 17.79 18.05
#